data_98fe2864ee8646f8408e88d402f91100
#
_entry.id   98fe2864ee8646f8408e88d402f91100
#
_cell.length_a   1.000
_cell.length_b   1.000
_cell.length_c   1.000
_cell.angle_alpha   90.00
_cell.angle_beta   90.00
_cell.angle_gamma   90.00
#
_symmetry.space_group_name_H-M   'P 1'
#
loop_
_entity.id
_entity.type
_entity.pdbx_description
1 polymer ?
#
loop_
_entity_poly.entity_id
_entity_poly.type
_entity_poly.pdbx_seq_one_letter_code
_entity_poly.pdbx_strand_id
1 'polypeptide(L)'
;SGGKKVAEEDAVVGLIKKKREIWKRGSGRNLHQCLKKELSQHQIKMGRDKFFDVLRNNDLLIKPKRIRAKTTCSYHHFNKYKNLIKDLSPQRCNEIWVSDITYVWLKQQDKFCYLSLVTDLYSRKIVGHCVHEDLSVKGSLEALKQALKQRKEKTENLIHHSDRGVQYCCHAYVKLLKKSN
;
A
#
# COMPACT_ATOMS: atom_id res chain seq x y z
N SER A 1 -7.52 -37.87 -27.71
CA SER A 1 -6.95 -36.54 -27.45
C SER A 1 -7.37 -35.92 -26.10
N GLY A 2 -8.42 -36.42 -25.45
CA GLY A 2 -8.91 -35.92 -24.14
C GLY A 2 -7.96 -36.19 -22.98
N GLY A 3 -7.38 -37.38 -22.86
CA GLY A 3 -6.50 -37.77 -21.76
C GLY A 3 -5.22 -36.94 -21.65
N LYS A 4 -4.68 -36.48 -22.76
CA LYS A 4 -3.49 -35.64 -22.76
C LYS A 4 -3.75 -34.22 -22.17
N LYS A 5 -4.93 -33.66 -22.44
CA LYS A 5 -5.34 -32.36 -21.89
C LYS A 5 -5.56 -32.41 -20.36
N VAL A 6 -6.13 -33.50 -19.86
CA VAL A 6 -6.34 -33.71 -18.42
C VAL A 6 -5.00 -33.84 -17.71
N ALA A 7 -4.08 -34.65 -18.24
CA ALA A 7 -2.73 -34.78 -17.66
C ALA A 7 -1.92 -33.46 -17.66
N GLU A 8 -2.06 -32.65 -18.71
CA GLU A 8 -1.45 -31.30 -18.75
C GLU A 8 -2.05 -30.37 -17.69
N GLU A 9 -3.35 -30.40 -17.49
CA GLU A 9 -4.05 -29.59 -16.48
C GLU A 9 -3.65 -30.01 -15.06
N ASP A 10 -3.57 -31.32 -14.78
CA ASP A 10 -3.13 -31.83 -13.49
C ASP A 10 -1.70 -31.44 -13.18
N ALA A 11 -0.79 -31.48 -14.15
CA ALA A 11 0.58 -31.03 -14.00
C ALA A 11 0.65 -29.53 -13.65
N VAL A 12 -0.14 -28.69 -14.34
CA VAL A 12 -0.23 -27.26 -14.07
C VAL A 12 -0.77 -26.98 -12.65
N VAL A 13 -1.81 -27.70 -12.23
CA VAL A 13 -2.36 -27.61 -10.88
C VAL A 13 -1.32 -27.98 -9.83
N GLY A 14 -0.53 -29.03 -10.07
CA GLY A 14 0.58 -29.42 -9.18
C GLY A 14 1.62 -28.32 -9.02
N LEU A 15 2.06 -27.69 -10.11
CA LEU A 15 2.98 -26.57 -10.10
C LEU A 15 2.42 -25.36 -9.35
N ILE A 16 1.14 -25.05 -9.57
CA ILE A 16 0.45 -23.96 -8.87
C ILE A 16 0.39 -24.22 -7.37
N LYS A 17 0.01 -25.42 -6.93
CA LYS A 17 -0.07 -25.77 -5.51
C LYS A 17 1.29 -25.66 -4.84
N LYS A 18 2.34 -26.23 -5.44
CA LYS A 18 3.73 -26.11 -4.94
C LYS A 18 4.18 -24.64 -4.81
N LYS A 19 3.89 -23.79 -5.79
CA LYS A 19 4.22 -22.37 -5.72
C LYS A 19 3.42 -21.63 -4.64
N ARG A 20 2.17 -22.07 -4.39
CA ARG A 20 1.30 -21.53 -3.35
C ARG A 20 1.76 -21.84 -1.92
N GLU A 21 2.51 -22.90 -1.69
CA GLU A 21 3.12 -23.18 -0.38
C GLU A 21 4.05 -22.05 0.05
N ILE A 22 4.85 -21.54 -0.88
CA ILE A 22 5.81 -20.45 -0.64
C ILE A 22 5.12 -19.09 -0.79
N TRP A 23 4.28 -18.94 -1.78
CA TRP A 23 3.65 -17.66 -2.13
C TRP A 23 2.12 -17.73 -2.09
N LYS A 24 1.58 -17.80 -0.88
CA LYS A 24 0.15 -18.05 -0.60
C LYS A 24 -0.82 -17.09 -1.29
N ARG A 25 -0.43 -15.84 -1.56
CA ARG A 25 -1.32 -14.78 -2.07
C ARG A 25 -0.82 -14.09 -3.36
N GLY A 26 0.05 -14.72 -4.11
CA GLY A 26 0.45 -14.21 -5.42
C GLY A 26 -0.75 -14.09 -6.37
N SER A 27 -0.90 -12.94 -7.05
CA SER A 27 -1.97 -12.77 -8.04
C SER A 27 -1.86 -13.80 -9.17
N GLY A 28 -2.97 -14.19 -9.78
CA GLY A 28 -2.96 -15.16 -10.91
C GLY A 28 -2.05 -14.70 -12.05
N ARG A 29 -2.00 -13.38 -12.34
CA ARG A 29 -1.11 -12.81 -13.35
C ARG A 29 0.37 -13.03 -13.03
N ASN A 30 0.77 -12.69 -11.81
CA ASN A 30 2.15 -12.86 -11.36
C ASN A 30 2.53 -14.34 -11.24
N LEU A 31 1.59 -15.18 -10.79
CA LEU A 31 1.78 -16.62 -10.71
C LEU A 31 2.04 -17.24 -12.09
N HIS A 32 1.25 -16.87 -13.11
CA HIS A 32 1.48 -17.30 -14.50
C HIS A 32 2.87 -16.89 -15.00
N GLN A 33 3.27 -15.63 -14.72
CA GLN A 33 4.59 -15.13 -15.11
C GLN A 33 5.72 -15.90 -14.45
N CYS A 34 5.62 -16.19 -13.14
CA CYS A 34 6.61 -16.96 -12.39
C CYS A 34 6.72 -18.41 -12.88
N LEU A 35 5.59 -19.04 -13.22
CA LEU A 35 5.55 -20.42 -13.67
C LEU A 35 5.88 -20.60 -15.16
N LYS A 36 6.03 -19.52 -15.94
CA LYS A 36 6.24 -19.59 -17.39
C LYS A 36 7.43 -20.43 -17.80
N LYS A 37 8.55 -20.36 -17.06
CA LYS A 37 9.74 -21.18 -17.32
C LYS A 37 9.50 -22.66 -17.01
N GLU A 38 8.87 -22.96 -15.88
CA GLU A 38 8.54 -24.32 -15.44
C GLU A 38 7.54 -24.99 -16.41
N LEU A 39 6.51 -24.25 -16.85
CA LEU A 39 5.58 -24.71 -17.88
C LEU A 39 6.29 -25.07 -19.18
N SER A 40 7.25 -24.24 -19.62
CA SER A 40 8.04 -24.52 -20.83
C SER A 40 8.93 -25.76 -20.68
N GLN A 41 9.52 -26.01 -19.51
CA GLN A 41 10.29 -27.23 -19.22
C GLN A 41 9.43 -28.49 -19.32
N HIS A 42 8.16 -28.42 -18.91
CA HIS A 42 7.18 -29.50 -19.07
C HIS A 42 6.53 -29.55 -20.46
N GLN A 43 7.05 -28.77 -21.44
CA GLN A 43 6.51 -28.66 -22.80
C GLN A 43 5.04 -28.20 -22.85
N ILE A 44 4.54 -27.54 -21.80
CA ILE A 44 3.19 -27.04 -21.69
C ILE A 44 3.14 -25.59 -22.18
N LYS A 45 2.51 -25.35 -23.34
CA LYS A 45 2.25 -24.01 -23.87
C LYS A 45 0.87 -23.55 -23.39
N MET A 46 0.84 -22.73 -22.34
CA MET A 46 -0.40 -22.22 -21.76
C MET A 46 -0.41 -20.70 -21.72
N GLY A 47 -1.31 -20.09 -22.46
CA GLY A 47 -1.55 -18.64 -22.40
C GLY A 47 -2.23 -18.21 -21.11
N ARG A 48 -2.20 -16.91 -20.84
CA ARG A 48 -2.78 -16.33 -19.62
C ARG A 48 -4.23 -16.75 -19.39
N ASP A 49 -5.07 -16.67 -20.41
CA ASP A 49 -6.50 -16.87 -20.24
C ASP A 49 -6.82 -18.34 -19.91
N LYS A 50 -6.20 -19.30 -20.61
CA LYS A 50 -6.25 -20.71 -20.25
C LYS A 50 -5.74 -21.00 -18.82
N PHE A 51 -4.67 -20.32 -18.41
CA PHE A 51 -4.16 -20.47 -17.04
C PHE A 51 -5.17 -19.97 -16.01
N PHE A 52 -5.89 -18.88 -16.31
CA PHE A 52 -6.97 -18.41 -15.45
C PHE A 52 -8.18 -19.34 -15.43
N ASP A 53 -8.46 -20.05 -16.53
CA ASP A 53 -9.50 -21.09 -16.55
C ASP A 53 -9.12 -22.25 -15.64
N VAL A 54 -7.86 -22.72 -15.70
CA VAL A 54 -7.35 -23.75 -14.77
C VAL A 54 -7.48 -23.29 -13.31
N LEU A 55 -7.09 -22.04 -12.99
CA LEU A 55 -7.25 -21.49 -11.64
C LEU A 55 -8.71 -21.45 -11.19
N ARG A 56 -9.62 -21.13 -12.10
CA ARG A 56 -11.07 -21.00 -11.83
C ARG A 56 -11.72 -22.36 -11.61
N ASN A 57 -11.45 -23.30 -12.51
CA ASN A 57 -12.02 -24.65 -12.48
C ASN A 57 -11.57 -25.49 -11.28
N ASN A 58 -10.39 -25.15 -10.73
CA ASN A 58 -9.79 -25.85 -9.59
C ASN A 58 -9.86 -25.06 -8.27
N ASP A 59 -10.71 -24.01 -8.16
CA ASP A 59 -10.86 -23.16 -6.98
C ASP A 59 -9.54 -22.56 -6.46
N LEU A 60 -8.56 -22.35 -7.34
CA LEU A 60 -7.24 -21.80 -7.03
C LEU A 60 -7.17 -20.28 -7.21
N LEU A 61 -8.27 -19.62 -7.58
CA LEU A 61 -8.35 -18.17 -7.61
C LEU A 61 -8.36 -17.61 -6.20
N ILE A 62 -7.52 -16.57 -5.98
CA ILE A 62 -7.56 -15.84 -4.72
C ILE A 62 -8.84 -15.00 -4.69
N LYS A 63 -9.73 -15.33 -3.77
CA LYS A 63 -10.90 -14.50 -3.49
C LYS A 63 -10.41 -13.17 -2.84
N PRO A 64 -10.83 -12.01 -3.35
CA PRO A 64 -10.49 -10.73 -2.73
C PRO A 64 -11.05 -10.71 -1.29
N LYS A 65 -10.22 -10.28 -0.33
CA LYS A 65 -10.72 -10.05 1.04
C LYS A 65 -11.78 -8.95 0.98
N ARG A 66 -13.00 -9.26 1.39
CA ARG A 66 -14.12 -8.30 1.48
C ARG A 66 -14.00 -7.28 2.64
N ILE A 67 -12.82 -7.04 3.14
CA ILE A 67 -12.63 -6.02 4.18
C ILE A 67 -12.37 -4.69 3.48
N ARG A 68 -13.42 -3.95 3.17
CA ARG A 68 -13.35 -2.53 2.84
C ARG A 68 -13.33 -1.76 4.16
N ALA A 69 -12.14 -1.54 4.72
CA ALA A 69 -12.00 -0.51 5.72
C ALA A 69 -12.36 0.83 5.04
N LYS A 70 -13.29 1.60 5.64
CA LYS A 70 -13.58 2.97 5.21
C LYS A 70 -12.41 3.83 5.70
N THR A 71 -11.43 4.04 4.83
CA THR A 71 -10.09 4.50 5.21
C THR A 71 -9.98 6.01 5.39
N THR A 72 -10.86 6.81 4.78
CA THR A 72 -10.77 8.27 4.84
C THR A 72 -12.13 8.87 5.15
N CYS A 73 -12.23 9.68 6.20
CA CYS A 73 -13.37 10.52 6.50
C CYS A 73 -13.10 11.93 5.98
N SER A 74 -13.44 12.18 4.72
CA SER A 74 -13.32 13.52 4.08
C SER A 74 -14.54 14.40 4.30
N TYR A 75 -15.60 13.84 4.91
CA TYR A 75 -16.86 14.58 5.18
C TYR A 75 -16.79 15.17 6.60
N HIS A 76 -16.11 16.31 6.73
CA HIS A 76 -15.94 17.03 7.98
C HIS A 76 -15.99 18.55 7.73
N HIS A 77 -16.20 19.35 8.80
CA HIS A 77 -16.34 20.80 8.76
C HIS A 77 -15.03 21.58 8.69
N PHE A 78 -13.87 20.91 8.81
CA PHE A 78 -12.57 21.58 8.75
C PHE A 78 -12.24 22.11 7.36
N ASN A 79 -11.44 23.20 7.29
CA ASN A 79 -10.99 23.79 6.05
C ASN A 79 -10.19 22.78 5.22
N LYS A 80 -10.48 22.74 3.92
CA LYS A 80 -9.78 21.92 2.92
C LYS A 80 -8.88 22.84 2.12
N TYR A 81 -7.59 22.53 2.11
CA TYR A 81 -6.58 23.33 1.41
C TYR A 81 -6.47 22.91 -0.06
N LYS A 82 -6.02 23.84 -0.91
CA LYS A 82 -5.77 23.57 -2.32
C LYS A 82 -4.60 22.61 -2.47
N ASN A 83 -4.61 21.80 -3.53
CA ASN A 83 -3.47 20.98 -3.89
C ASN A 83 -2.36 21.89 -4.48
N LEU A 84 -1.29 22.10 -3.72
CA LEU A 84 -0.16 22.93 -4.11
C LEU A 84 0.88 22.17 -4.93
N ILE A 85 0.83 20.83 -4.97
CA ILE A 85 1.89 20.01 -5.57
C ILE A 85 1.49 19.38 -6.90
N LYS A 86 0.33 19.75 -7.47
CA LYS A 86 -0.19 19.11 -8.69
C LYS A 86 0.82 19.10 -9.84
N ASP A 87 1.52 20.22 -10.03
CA ASP A 87 2.46 20.42 -11.14
C ASP A 87 3.90 20.63 -10.63
N LEU A 88 4.18 20.26 -9.36
CA LEU A 88 5.48 20.40 -8.75
C LEU A 88 6.24 19.07 -8.75
N SER A 89 7.49 19.11 -9.17
CA SER A 89 8.46 18.03 -9.00
C SER A 89 9.57 18.52 -8.07
N PRO A 90 9.73 17.93 -6.88
CA PRO A 90 10.77 18.35 -5.95
C PRO A 90 12.16 18.12 -6.56
N GLN A 91 13.08 19.06 -6.36
CA GLN A 91 14.46 19.02 -6.86
C GLN A 91 15.47 18.64 -5.78
N ARG A 92 15.08 18.74 -4.51
CA ARG A 92 15.92 18.44 -3.34
C ARG A 92 15.10 17.94 -2.15
N CYS A 93 15.79 17.41 -1.15
CA CYS A 93 15.16 16.98 0.10
C CYS A 93 14.52 18.17 0.84
N ASN A 94 13.46 17.88 1.58
CA ASN A 94 12.71 18.82 2.42
C ASN A 94 12.01 19.96 1.66
N GLU A 95 11.72 19.78 0.38
CA GLU A 95 10.81 20.66 -0.37
C GLU A 95 9.35 20.24 -0.22
N ILE A 96 9.07 18.96 -0.32
CA ILE A 96 7.72 18.41 -0.23
C ILE A 96 7.73 17.18 0.67
N TRP A 97 6.95 17.22 1.72
CA TRP A 97 6.64 16.05 2.53
C TRP A 97 5.22 15.58 2.26
N VAL A 98 5.05 14.27 2.16
CA VAL A 98 3.75 13.62 1.99
C VAL A 98 3.44 12.77 3.21
N SER A 99 2.18 12.82 3.67
CA SER A 99 1.73 12.05 4.82
C SER A 99 0.54 11.18 4.48
N ASP A 100 0.54 9.97 5.03
CA ASP A 100 -0.56 9.01 4.90
C ASP A 100 -0.66 8.13 6.14
N ILE A 101 -1.83 7.49 6.33
CA ILE A 101 -2.09 6.54 7.40
C ILE A 101 -2.40 5.19 6.80
N THR A 102 -1.59 4.20 7.14
CA THR A 102 -1.76 2.81 6.72
C THR A 102 -2.37 1.97 7.84
N TYR A 103 -3.39 1.20 7.52
CA TYR A 103 -4.04 0.25 8.42
C TYR A 103 -3.25 -1.05 8.47
N VAL A 104 -2.74 -1.41 9.62
CA VAL A 104 -1.96 -2.63 9.83
C VAL A 104 -2.78 -3.60 10.68
N TRP A 105 -3.06 -4.76 10.12
CA TRP A 105 -3.79 -5.81 10.84
C TRP A 105 -2.89 -6.60 11.77
N LEU A 106 -3.19 -6.59 13.06
CA LEU A 106 -2.49 -7.36 14.08
C LEU A 106 -3.19 -8.73 14.25
N LYS A 107 -2.65 -9.74 13.56
CA LYS A 107 -3.27 -11.08 13.52
C LYS A 107 -3.46 -11.70 14.90
N GLN A 108 -2.51 -11.52 15.82
CA GLN A 108 -2.55 -12.11 17.15
C GLN A 108 -3.59 -11.45 18.08
N GLN A 109 -3.91 -10.17 17.83
CA GLN A 109 -4.83 -9.38 18.65
C GLN A 109 -6.19 -9.17 18.00
N ASP A 110 -6.37 -9.68 16.76
CA ASP A 110 -7.60 -9.56 15.96
C ASP A 110 -8.09 -8.10 15.81
N LYS A 111 -7.16 -7.13 15.78
CA LYS A 111 -7.46 -5.69 15.68
C LYS A 111 -6.55 -4.98 14.68
N PHE A 112 -6.96 -3.78 14.26
CA PHE A 112 -6.08 -2.88 13.49
C PHE A 112 -5.25 -2.01 14.42
N CYS A 113 -4.04 -1.67 13.99
CA CYS A 113 -3.30 -0.49 14.41
C CYS A 113 -3.06 0.41 13.18
N TYR A 114 -2.64 1.63 13.43
CA TYR A 114 -2.57 2.70 12.45
C TYR A 114 -1.15 3.22 12.39
N LEU A 115 -0.51 3.04 11.23
CA LEU A 115 0.84 3.52 10.98
C LEU A 115 0.74 4.87 10.24
N SER A 116 1.03 5.95 10.94
CA SER A 116 1.17 7.28 10.33
C SER A 116 2.59 7.47 9.83
N LEU A 117 2.74 7.91 8.59
CA LEU A 117 4.03 8.14 7.94
C LEU A 117 4.11 9.58 7.45
N VAL A 118 5.31 10.17 7.56
CA VAL A 118 5.72 11.38 6.85
C VAL A 118 6.92 11.03 6.00
N THR A 119 6.82 11.22 4.70
CA THR A 119 7.83 10.83 3.72
C THR A 119 8.28 12.04 2.92
N ASP A 120 9.57 12.23 2.78
CA ASP A 120 10.13 13.20 1.86
C ASP A 120 9.92 12.74 0.41
N LEU A 121 9.27 13.57 -0.40
CA LEU A 121 8.86 13.17 -1.73
C LEU A 121 10.04 13.01 -2.70
N TYR A 122 11.12 13.77 -2.50
CA TYR A 122 12.32 13.69 -3.34
C TYR A 122 13.14 12.43 -3.02
N SER A 123 13.58 12.30 -1.79
CA SER A 123 14.48 11.20 -1.38
C SER A 123 13.76 9.89 -1.10
N ARG A 124 12.43 9.91 -0.99
CA ARG A 124 11.59 8.77 -0.55
C ARG A 124 11.87 8.30 0.88
N LYS A 125 12.66 9.07 1.63
CA LYS A 125 12.97 8.77 3.02
C LYS A 125 11.77 9.00 3.91
N ILE A 126 11.49 8.07 4.80
CA ILE A 126 10.54 8.26 5.90
C ILE A 126 11.22 9.16 6.93
N VAL A 127 10.72 10.39 7.07
CA VAL A 127 11.26 11.41 7.98
C VAL A 127 10.52 11.45 9.31
N GLY A 128 9.34 10.82 9.38
CA GLY A 128 8.59 10.66 10.62
C GLY A 128 7.62 9.48 10.54
N HIS A 129 7.44 8.78 11.64
CA HIS A 129 6.50 7.66 11.72
C HIS A 129 5.97 7.50 13.14
N CYS A 130 4.77 6.95 13.24
CA CYS A 130 4.18 6.56 14.53
C CYS A 130 3.18 5.42 14.31
N VAL A 131 3.25 4.40 15.16
CA VAL A 131 2.21 3.37 15.24
C VAL A 131 1.29 3.73 16.41
N HIS A 132 -0.01 3.80 16.17
CA HIS A 132 -1.00 4.13 17.18
C HIS A 132 -2.14 3.10 17.18
N GLU A 133 -2.78 2.93 18.33
CA GLU A 133 -3.85 1.93 18.48
C GLU A 133 -5.17 2.38 17.88
N ASP A 134 -5.40 3.67 17.81
CA ASP A 134 -6.61 4.28 17.24
C ASP A 134 -6.30 5.19 16.06
N LEU A 135 -7.34 5.52 15.28
CA LEU A 135 -7.27 6.42 14.13
C LEU A 135 -7.41 7.90 14.53
N SER A 136 -7.01 8.27 15.73
CA SER A 136 -7.00 9.67 16.17
C SER A 136 -5.87 10.48 15.52
N VAL A 137 -5.93 11.80 15.69
CA VAL A 137 -4.87 12.71 15.21
C VAL A 137 -3.53 12.52 15.94
N LYS A 138 -3.51 11.84 17.09
CA LYS A 138 -2.32 11.68 17.94
C LYS A 138 -1.16 11.04 17.18
N GLY A 139 -1.41 9.89 16.51
CA GLY A 139 -0.38 9.20 15.73
C GLY A 139 0.21 10.08 14.62
N SER A 140 -0.64 10.82 13.89
CA SER A 140 -0.20 11.73 12.84
C SER A 140 0.60 12.92 13.40
N LEU A 141 0.20 13.46 14.56
CA LEU A 141 0.94 14.54 15.24
C LEU A 141 2.32 14.08 15.70
N GLU A 142 2.44 12.89 16.27
CA GLU A 142 3.73 12.35 16.71
C GLU A 142 4.65 12.08 15.51
N ALA A 143 4.14 11.53 14.42
CA ALA A 143 4.92 11.36 13.20
C ALA A 143 5.41 12.70 12.64
N LEU A 144 4.55 13.74 12.63
CA LEU A 144 4.94 15.07 12.19
C LEU A 144 5.99 15.72 13.12
N LYS A 145 5.82 15.63 14.44
CA LYS A 145 6.80 16.14 15.40
C LYS A 145 8.17 15.49 15.22
N GLN A 146 8.20 14.18 15.01
CA GLN A 146 9.43 13.44 14.73
C GLN A 146 10.10 13.95 13.45
N ALA A 147 9.34 14.12 12.36
CA ALA A 147 9.85 14.66 11.11
C ALA A 147 10.44 16.05 11.29
N LEU A 148 9.73 16.95 11.97
CA LEU A 148 10.18 18.31 12.25
C LEU A 148 11.45 18.34 13.11
N LYS A 149 11.59 17.44 14.10
CA LYS A 149 12.79 17.32 14.93
C LYS A 149 14.02 16.86 14.14
N GLN A 150 13.84 16.00 13.15
CA GLN A 150 14.92 15.51 12.30
C GLN A 150 15.36 16.52 11.23
N ARG A 151 14.56 17.54 10.96
CA ARG A 151 14.85 18.58 9.99
C ARG A 151 15.96 19.49 10.53
N LYS A 152 17.21 19.24 10.10
CA LYS A 152 18.39 20.00 10.54
C LYS A 152 18.40 21.43 10.03
N GLU A 153 17.93 21.65 8.80
CA GLU A 153 17.87 22.97 8.17
C GLU A 153 16.41 23.37 7.95
N LYS A 154 16.04 24.55 8.40
CA LYS A 154 14.77 25.15 8.04
C LYS A 154 14.87 25.62 6.58
N THR A 155 14.52 24.73 5.65
CA THR A 155 14.30 25.17 4.27
C THR A 155 13.05 26.03 4.26
N GLU A 156 13.17 27.26 3.79
CA GLU A 156 12.02 28.09 3.51
C GLU A 156 11.12 27.37 2.50
N ASN A 157 9.81 27.44 2.72
CA ASN A 157 8.78 26.89 1.81
C ASN A 157 8.64 25.36 1.75
N LEU A 158 8.85 24.62 2.83
CA LEU A 158 8.47 23.22 2.89
C LEU A 158 6.95 23.08 2.73
N ILE A 159 6.53 22.36 1.70
CA ILE A 159 5.13 22.03 1.46
C ILE A 159 4.82 20.68 2.10
N HIS A 160 3.83 20.67 2.98
CA HIS A 160 3.27 19.42 3.52
C HIS A 160 1.98 19.06 2.76
N HIS A 161 1.93 17.85 2.21
CA HIS A 161 0.79 17.33 1.47
C HIS A 161 0.25 16.06 2.14
N SER A 162 -1.07 15.94 2.21
CA SER A 162 -1.78 14.75 2.68
C SER A 162 -3.13 14.63 1.98
N ASP A 163 -3.82 13.53 2.18
CA ASP A 163 -5.23 13.45 1.82
C ASP A 163 -6.06 14.44 2.66
N ARG A 164 -7.37 14.53 2.36
CA ARG A 164 -8.30 15.40 3.10
C ARG A 164 -8.92 14.68 4.28
N GLY A 165 -8.21 13.79 4.93
CA GLY A 165 -8.66 13.11 6.14
C GLY A 165 -8.77 14.08 7.32
N VAL A 166 -9.75 13.81 8.23
CA VAL A 166 -9.99 14.61 9.41
C VAL A 166 -8.74 14.81 10.27
N GLN A 167 -7.84 13.82 10.30
CA GLN A 167 -6.60 13.86 11.08
C GLN A 167 -5.67 14.98 10.62
N TYR A 168 -5.63 15.23 9.31
CA TYR A 168 -4.74 16.23 8.71
C TYR A 168 -5.38 17.63 8.63
N CYS A 169 -6.71 17.69 8.56
CA CYS A 169 -7.45 18.96 8.47
C CYS A 169 -7.79 19.56 9.84
N CYS A 170 -7.64 18.83 10.94
CA CYS A 170 -8.01 19.31 12.27
C CYS A 170 -7.11 20.46 12.76
N HIS A 171 -7.65 21.31 13.63
CA HIS A 171 -6.95 22.48 14.16
C HIS A 171 -5.58 22.17 14.78
N ALA A 172 -5.45 21.05 15.51
CA ALA A 172 -4.19 20.67 16.16
C ALA A 172 -3.07 20.41 15.16
N TYR A 173 -3.38 19.68 14.09
CA TYR A 173 -2.40 19.34 13.04
C TYR A 173 -2.00 20.59 12.24
N VAL A 174 -2.97 21.36 11.80
CA VAL A 174 -2.75 22.61 11.05
C VAL A 174 -1.99 23.64 11.89
N LYS A 175 -2.30 23.77 13.20
CA LYS A 175 -1.56 24.65 14.11
C LYS A 175 -0.09 24.28 14.22
N LEU A 176 0.22 22.97 14.29
CA LEU A 176 1.61 22.49 14.35
C LEU A 176 2.35 22.83 13.05
N LEU A 177 1.74 22.60 11.88
CA LEU A 177 2.33 22.97 10.59
C LEU A 177 2.63 24.48 10.51
N LYS A 178 1.66 25.34 10.84
CA LYS A 178 1.82 26.81 10.82
C LYS A 178 2.91 27.32 11.77
N LYS A 179 3.13 26.63 12.91
CA LYS A 179 4.17 26.99 13.87
C LYS A 179 5.58 26.64 13.39
N SER A 180 5.67 25.73 12.44
CA SER A 180 6.93 25.10 12.01
C SER A 180 7.46 25.65 10.68
N ASN A 181 6.68 26.52 10.04
CA ASN A 181 7.08 27.29 8.85
C ASN A 181 7.72 28.60 9.24
#